data_64051a23980318c3d87662e57f121427
#
_entry.id   64051a23980318c3d87662e57f121427
#
_cell.length_a   1.000
_cell.length_b   1.000
_cell.length_c   1.000
_cell.angle_alpha   90.00
_cell.angle_beta   90.00
_cell.angle_gamma   90.00
#
_symmetry.space_group_name_H-M   'P 1'
#
loop_
_entity.id
_entity.type
_entity.pdbx_description
1 polymer ?
#
loop_
_entity_poly.entity_id
_entity_poly.type
_entity_poly.pdbx_seq_one_letter_code
_entity_poly.pdbx_strand_id
1 'polypeptide(L)'
;MPPAPGTPPPAARGFGPGRGAPPNPATPADPPATEQLIAGGWGYATISPNSIQADNGAGLTAGIIGLVNKGQRRKPDDWGSLRAWAWGASRGLDYLETDKAVDAKKVGIEGVSRYGKAALVTMAYDQRFALVLVGSSGEGGAKLHRRNFGEAVENLTGSGEYHWMAGNFLKYGTAESSFGSKNAGDIPVDAHQLIALCAPRLTSISYGVPERGDAKWLDQQGSYMAAVAAQPVFRLLGAKDLGVSDDYMKEKMPAVNVSMLDGQLACLQELTLFKAPNVNSYKRFAEGSFAPTAVAWGRDNRTCSMR
;
A
#
# COMPACT_ATOMS: atom_id res chain seq x y z
N MET A 1 -43.11 19.16 5.08
CA MET A 1 -43.61 18.29 4.02
C MET A 1 -42.65 17.14 3.86
N PRO A 2 -43.04 15.88 4.00
CA PRO A 2 -42.21 14.73 3.70
C PRO A 2 -41.99 14.61 2.18
N PRO A 3 -40.84 14.16 1.70
CA PRO A 3 -40.62 13.97 0.26
C PRO A 3 -41.44 12.82 -0.28
N ALA A 4 -41.85 12.96 -1.54
CA ALA A 4 -42.70 12.01 -2.24
C ALA A 4 -42.05 10.61 -2.33
N PRO A 5 -42.81 9.52 -2.23
CA PRO A 5 -42.30 8.16 -2.40
C PRO A 5 -42.06 7.89 -3.88
N GLY A 6 -40.83 7.49 -4.24
CA GLY A 6 -40.57 6.94 -5.57
C GLY A 6 -39.28 7.31 -6.26
N THR A 7 -38.33 7.97 -5.64
CA THR A 7 -37.01 8.16 -6.25
C THR A 7 -36.07 7.07 -5.77
N PRO A 8 -35.63 6.14 -6.62
CA PRO A 8 -34.61 5.17 -6.21
C PRO A 8 -33.32 5.91 -5.89
N PRO A 9 -32.55 5.46 -4.87
CA PRO A 9 -31.25 6.03 -4.57
C PRO A 9 -30.35 5.93 -5.79
N PRO A 10 -29.45 6.91 -6.04
CA PRO A 10 -28.51 6.83 -7.15
C PRO A 10 -27.70 5.54 -7.00
N ALA A 11 -27.74 4.72 -8.06
CA ALA A 11 -26.96 3.49 -8.12
C ALA A 11 -25.49 3.79 -7.81
N ALA A 12 -24.94 3.06 -6.85
CA ALA A 12 -23.53 3.10 -6.55
C ALA A 12 -22.77 2.88 -7.86
N ARG A 13 -22.09 3.92 -8.35
CA ARG A 13 -21.24 3.81 -9.53
C ARG A 13 -20.10 2.87 -9.16
N GLY A 14 -20.16 1.65 -9.67
CA GLY A 14 -19.05 0.73 -9.62
C GLY A 14 -17.83 1.44 -10.21
N PHE A 15 -16.77 1.55 -9.43
CA PHE A 15 -15.49 2.05 -9.88
C PHE A 15 -14.86 1.03 -10.84
N GLY A 16 -15.24 1.12 -12.11
CA GLY A 16 -14.48 0.51 -13.19
C GLY A 16 -13.10 1.19 -13.26
N PRO A 17 -12.06 0.50 -13.77
CA PRO A 17 -10.76 1.11 -13.96
C PRO A 17 -10.91 2.34 -14.84
N GLY A 18 -10.66 3.53 -14.26
CA GLY A 18 -10.69 4.79 -14.99
C GLY A 18 -9.79 4.66 -16.22
N ARG A 19 -10.37 4.86 -17.41
CA ARG A 19 -9.59 5.01 -18.63
C ARG A 19 -8.75 6.27 -18.45
N GLY A 20 -7.44 6.09 -18.20
CA GLY A 20 -6.50 7.19 -18.24
C GLY A 20 -6.61 7.93 -19.57
N ALA A 21 -6.45 9.26 -19.55
CA ALA A 21 -6.36 10.05 -20.77
C ALA A 21 -5.30 9.43 -21.69
N PRO A 22 -5.51 9.44 -23.01
CA PRO A 22 -4.52 8.92 -23.94
C PRO A 22 -3.19 9.64 -23.73
N PRO A 23 -2.06 8.94 -23.80
CA PRO A 23 -0.74 9.55 -23.63
C PRO A 23 -0.53 10.62 -24.67
N ASN A 24 0.02 11.76 -24.27
CA ASN A 24 0.43 12.81 -25.20
C ASN A 24 1.51 12.22 -26.14
N PRO A 25 1.30 12.20 -27.46
CA PRO A 25 2.23 11.56 -28.40
C PRO A 25 3.60 12.21 -28.50
N ALA A 26 3.84 13.35 -27.86
CA ALA A 26 5.09 14.11 -27.93
C ALA A 26 6.15 13.74 -26.88
N THR A 27 5.86 12.86 -25.94
CA THR A 27 6.87 12.44 -24.95
C THR A 27 7.14 10.95 -25.12
N PRO A 28 8.39 10.52 -25.37
CA PRO A 28 8.73 9.09 -25.37
C PRO A 28 8.27 8.45 -24.06
N ALA A 29 7.57 7.33 -24.15
CA ALA A 29 7.20 6.59 -22.95
C ALA A 29 8.49 6.06 -22.30
N ASP A 30 8.60 6.25 -20.96
CA ASP A 30 9.72 5.64 -20.24
C ASP A 30 9.70 4.12 -20.44
N PRO A 31 10.87 3.47 -20.48
CA PRO A 31 10.94 2.02 -20.50
C PRO A 31 10.12 1.40 -19.35
N PRO A 32 9.58 0.17 -19.51
CA PRO A 32 8.92 -0.54 -18.42
C PRO A 32 9.81 -0.59 -17.17
N ALA A 33 9.21 -0.52 -15.99
CA ALA A 33 9.96 -0.53 -14.72
C ALA A 33 10.86 -1.77 -14.58
N THR A 34 10.39 -2.93 -15.06
CA THR A 34 11.19 -4.17 -15.11
C THR A 34 12.48 -4.01 -15.90
N GLU A 35 12.41 -3.38 -17.06
CA GLU A 35 13.60 -3.13 -17.89
C GLU A 35 14.57 -2.17 -17.18
N GLN A 36 14.04 -1.13 -16.57
CA GLN A 36 14.84 -0.17 -15.82
C GLN A 36 15.52 -0.80 -14.60
N LEU A 37 14.81 -1.69 -13.86
CA LEU A 37 15.37 -2.42 -12.73
C LEU A 37 16.48 -3.35 -13.17
N ILE A 38 16.26 -4.15 -14.21
CA ILE A 38 17.26 -5.07 -14.77
C ILE A 38 18.48 -4.28 -15.28
N ALA A 39 18.28 -3.18 -16.00
CA ALA A 39 19.36 -2.31 -16.44
C ALA A 39 20.14 -1.68 -15.27
N GLY A 40 19.48 -1.51 -14.11
CA GLY A 40 20.09 -1.09 -12.85
C GLY A 40 20.80 -2.20 -12.08
N GLY A 41 20.84 -3.42 -12.60
CA GLY A 41 21.48 -4.56 -11.93
C GLY A 41 20.60 -5.24 -10.88
N TRP A 42 19.29 -5.02 -10.91
CA TRP A 42 18.32 -5.63 -10.00
C TRP A 42 17.65 -6.85 -10.63
N GLY A 43 17.28 -7.83 -9.82
CA GLY A 43 16.29 -8.82 -10.20
C GLY A 43 14.87 -8.28 -10.04
N TYR A 44 13.91 -8.92 -10.70
CA TYR A 44 12.50 -8.57 -10.63
C TYR A 44 11.65 -9.85 -10.59
N ALA A 45 10.72 -9.91 -9.64
CA ALA A 45 9.74 -10.98 -9.54
C ALA A 45 8.34 -10.40 -9.30
N THR A 46 7.32 -11.04 -9.85
CA THR A 46 5.93 -10.63 -9.69
C THR A 46 5.12 -11.73 -9.00
N ILE A 47 4.36 -11.35 -7.98
CA ILE A 47 3.40 -12.23 -7.33
C ILE A 47 1.99 -11.78 -7.70
N SER A 48 1.11 -12.72 -8.08
CA SER A 48 -0.32 -12.45 -8.27
C SER A 48 -1.05 -12.62 -6.93
N PRO A 49 -1.55 -11.55 -6.30
CA PRO A 49 -2.24 -11.66 -5.00
C PRO A 49 -3.49 -12.55 -5.06
N ASN A 50 -4.22 -12.52 -6.18
CA ASN A 50 -5.42 -13.33 -6.37
C ASN A 50 -5.17 -14.84 -6.39
N SER A 51 -3.93 -15.28 -6.68
CA SER A 51 -3.56 -16.70 -6.56
C SER A 51 -3.44 -17.16 -5.11
N ILE A 52 -3.33 -16.23 -4.17
CA ILE A 52 -3.21 -16.48 -2.73
C ILE A 52 -4.56 -16.31 -2.06
N GLN A 53 -5.22 -15.18 -2.34
CA GLN A 53 -6.50 -14.81 -1.77
C GLN A 53 -7.26 -13.91 -2.73
N ALA A 54 -8.49 -14.28 -3.06
CA ALA A 54 -9.33 -13.48 -3.93
C ALA A 54 -9.63 -12.08 -3.33
N ASP A 55 -9.66 -11.07 -4.19
CA ASP A 55 -9.95 -9.68 -3.83
C ASP A 55 -11.45 -9.41 -3.80
N ASN A 56 -12.17 -10.15 -2.99
CA ASN A 56 -13.60 -9.98 -2.76
C ASN A 56 -14.07 -10.70 -1.49
N GLY A 57 -15.22 -10.29 -0.95
CA GLY A 57 -15.78 -10.87 0.27
C GLY A 57 -16.21 -12.33 0.12
N ALA A 58 -16.64 -12.76 -1.05
CA ALA A 58 -17.02 -14.16 -1.30
C ALA A 58 -15.81 -15.12 -1.18
N GLY A 59 -14.60 -14.59 -1.45
CA GLY A 59 -13.37 -15.36 -1.33
C GLY A 59 -12.91 -15.65 0.10
N LEU A 60 -13.54 -15.11 1.13
CA LEU A 60 -13.10 -15.27 2.53
C LEU A 60 -13.26 -16.70 3.09
N THR A 61 -13.97 -17.58 2.39
CA THR A 61 -14.06 -19.02 2.70
C THR A 61 -13.20 -19.89 1.77
N ALA A 62 -12.39 -19.27 0.92
CA ALA A 62 -11.50 -19.90 -0.03
C ALA A 62 -10.08 -19.29 0.07
N GLY A 63 -9.17 -19.66 -0.82
CA GLY A 63 -7.78 -19.20 -0.76
C GLY A 63 -7.10 -19.61 0.54
N ILE A 64 -6.08 -18.85 0.95
CA ILE A 64 -5.35 -19.18 2.19
C ILE A 64 -6.20 -18.99 3.45
N ILE A 65 -7.10 -17.99 3.47
CA ILE A 65 -8.03 -17.78 4.60
C ILE A 65 -8.95 -19.00 4.74
N GLY A 66 -9.54 -19.45 3.63
CA GLY A 66 -10.42 -20.61 3.65
C GLY A 66 -9.68 -21.91 3.99
N LEU A 67 -8.43 -22.06 3.54
CA LEU A 67 -7.61 -23.21 3.89
C LEU A 67 -7.37 -23.31 5.41
N VAL A 68 -6.96 -22.20 6.03
CA VAL A 68 -6.73 -22.11 7.48
C VAL A 68 -8.01 -22.37 8.27
N ASN A 69 -9.14 -21.83 7.80
CA ASN A 69 -10.44 -21.96 8.46
C ASN A 69 -11.24 -23.18 8.01
N LYS A 70 -10.64 -24.09 7.22
CA LYS A 70 -11.29 -25.31 6.72
C LYS A 70 -12.61 -25.02 5.99
N GLY A 71 -12.64 -23.95 5.19
CA GLY A 71 -13.82 -23.50 4.45
C GLY A 71 -14.90 -22.83 5.30
N GLN A 72 -14.67 -22.68 6.61
CA GLN A 72 -15.60 -22.01 7.51
C GLN A 72 -15.45 -20.47 7.41
N ARG A 73 -16.46 -19.75 7.89
CA ARG A 73 -16.39 -18.30 8.02
C ARG A 73 -15.26 -17.91 8.97
N ARG A 74 -14.52 -16.87 8.62
CA ARG A 74 -13.47 -16.30 9.50
C ARG A 74 -14.07 -15.75 10.79
N LYS A 75 -13.33 -15.86 11.88
CA LYS A 75 -13.63 -15.20 13.13
C LYS A 75 -13.41 -13.68 12.99
N PRO A 76 -13.98 -12.87 13.91
CA PRO A 76 -13.80 -11.42 13.86
C PRO A 76 -12.35 -10.93 13.94
N ASP A 77 -11.45 -11.71 14.54
CA ASP A 77 -10.02 -11.43 14.71
C ASP A 77 -9.13 -12.12 13.66
N ASP A 78 -9.71 -12.96 12.82
CA ASP A 78 -8.98 -13.60 11.71
C ASP A 78 -8.56 -12.57 10.64
N TRP A 79 -7.57 -12.95 9.86
CA TRP A 79 -6.99 -12.11 8.82
C TRP A 79 -8.02 -11.63 7.80
N GLY A 80 -7.76 -10.40 7.29
CA GLY A 80 -8.29 -9.96 6.00
C GLY A 80 -7.33 -10.28 4.86
N SER A 81 -7.76 -9.95 3.64
CA SER A 81 -6.99 -10.24 2.42
C SER A 81 -5.64 -9.54 2.39
N LEU A 82 -5.51 -8.35 2.97
CA LEU A 82 -4.21 -7.65 3.04
C LEU A 82 -3.16 -8.50 3.76
N ARG A 83 -3.51 -9.10 4.90
CA ARG A 83 -2.59 -9.96 5.66
C ARG A 83 -2.36 -11.30 4.96
N ALA A 84 -3.38 -11.84 4.27
CA ALA A 84 -3.24 -13.05 3.48
C ALA A 84 -2.28 -12.84 2.29
N TRP A 85 -2.36 -11.71 1.61
CA TRP A 85 -1.41 -11.34 0.55
C TRP A 85 0.00 -11.15 1.09
N ALA A 86 0.13 -10.50 2.24
CA ALA A 86 1.41 -10.34 2.93
C ALA A 86 2.04 -11.70 3.29
N TRP A 87 1.23 -12.67 3.74
CA TRP A 87 1.70 -14.04 3.96
C TRP A 87 2.22 -14.67 2.68
N GLY A 88 1.51 -14.49 1.56
CA GLY A 88 1.96 -15.00 0.26
C GLY A 88 3.28 -14.39 -0.20
N ALA A 89 3.50 -13.10 0.04
CA ALA A 89 4.77 -12.45 -0.23
C ALA A 89 5.92 -13.06 0.60
N SER A 90 5.66 -13.34 1.89
CA SER A 90 6.62 -14.05 2.75
C SER A 90 6.96 -15.44 2.22
N ARG A 91 5.98 -16.17 1.67
CA ARG A 91 6.26 -17.48 1.00
C ARG A 91 7.09 -17.31 -0.27
N GLY A 92 6.87 -16.22 -1.03
CA GLY A 92 7.73 -15.86 -2.15
C GLY A 92 9.17 -15.62 -1.69
N LEU A 93 9.37 -14.93 -0.58
CA LEU A 93 10.71 -14.70 -0.02
C LEU A 93 11.37 -16.02 0.43
N ASP A 94 10.62 -16.95 1.05
CA ASP A 94 11.16 -18.27 1.41
C ASP A 94 11.74 -19.01 0.18
N TYR A 95 11.06 -18.90 -0.96
CA TYR A 95 11.58 -19.45 -2.22
C TYR A 95 12.86 -18.73 -2.66
N LEU A 96 12.87 -17.41 -2.63
CA LEU A 96 14.04 -16.61 -3.01
C LEU A 96 15.26 -16.87 -2.12
N GLU A 97 15.04 -17.21 -0.84
CA GLU A 97 16.12 -17.64 0.07
C GLU A 97 16.79 -18.94 -0.38
N THR A 98 16.14 -19.76 -1.20
CA THR A 98 16.70 -21.01 -1.74
C THR A 98 17.44 -20.81 -3.06
N ASP A 99 17.24 -19.70 -3.75
CA ASP A 99 17.86 -19.41 -5.04
C ASP A 99 19.24 -18.75 -4.85
N LYS A 100 20.28 -19.45 -5.28
CA LYS A 100 21.67 -18.99 -5.16
C LYS A 100 22.00 -17.73 -5.98
N ALA A 101 21.16 -17.38 -6.95
CA ALA A 101 21.32 -16.17 -7.76
C ALA A 101 20.73 -14.92 -7.06
N VAL A 102 20.02 -15.11 -5.93
CA VAL A 102 19.33 -14.05 -5.18
C VAL A 102 20.03 -13.76 -3.87
N ASP A 103 20.39 -12.51 -3.62
CA ASP A 103 20.71 -12.04 -2.27
C ASP A 103 19.42 -11.77 -1.50
N ALA A 104 18.90 -12.79 -0.84
CA ALA A 104 17.62 -12.71 -0.12
C ALA A 104 17.58 -11.66 0.99
N LYS A 105 18.75 -11.21 1.49
CA LYS A 105 18.85 -10.12 2.47
C LYS A 105 18.61 -8.74 1.86
N LYS A 106 18.55 -8.65 0.53
CA LYS A 106 18.35 -7.44 -0.24
C LYS A 106 17.04 -7.44 -1.03
N VAL A 107 16.10 -8.31 -0.66
CA VAL A 107 14.78 -8.35 -1.31
C VAL A 107 13.90 -7.25 -0.77
N GLY A 108 13.36 -6.43 -1.68
CA GLY A 108 12.35 -5.42 -1.41
C GLY A 108 10.97 -5.86 -1.84
N ILE A 109 9.95 -5.15 -1.36
CA ILE A 109 8.57 -5.34 -1.80
C ILE A 109 7.96 -4.02 -2.25
N GLU A 110 7.18 -4.09 -3.31
CA GLU A 110 6.48 -2.94 -3.88
C GLU A 110 5.01 -3.26 -4.10
N GLY A 111 4.18 -2.26 -3.97
CA GLY A 111 2.78 -2.35 -4.36
C GLY A 111 2.14 -0.99 -4.52
N VAL A 112 1.07 -0.95 -5.30
CA VAL A 112 0.31 0.27 -5.58
C VAL A 112 -1.15 0.06 -5.19
N SER A 113 -1.82 1.13 -4.66
CA SER A 113 -3.21 1.10 -4.23
C SER A 113 -3.38 0.03 -3.12
N ARG A 114 -4.36 -0.87 -3.24
CA ARG A 114 -4.57 -1.99 -2.30
C ARG A 114 -3.34 -2.88 -2.12
N TYR A 115 -2.52 -3.02 -3.16
CA TYR A 115 -1.26 -3.77 -3.05
C TYR A 115 -0.15 -2.96 -2.37
N GLY A 116 -0.22 -1.63 -2.40
CA GLY A 116 0.60 -0.76 -1.54
C GLY A 116 0.24 -0.94 -0.06
N LYS A 117 -1.06 -1.06 0.27
CA LYS A 117 -1.51 -1.45 1.62
C LYS A 117 -0.90 -2.81 2.02
N ALA A 118 -0.98 -3.82 1.13
CA ALA A 118 -0.43 -5.16 1.38
C ALA A 118 1.10 -5.15 1.51
N ALA A 119 1.82 -4.37 0.69
CA ALA A 119 3.27 -4.24 0.77
C ALA A 119 3.71 -3.65 2.12
N LEU A 120 3.02 -2.61 2.59
CA LEU A 120 3.28 -2.02 3.92
C LEU A 120 3.04 -3.03 5.04
N VAL A 121 1.93 -3.78 4.99
CA VAL A 121 1.63 -4.88 5.93
C VAL A 121 2.71 -5.96 5.86
N THR A 122 3.17 -6.34 4.67
CA THR A 122 4.25 -7.31 4.50
C THR A 122 5.52 -6.86 5.21
N MET A 123 5.97 -5.64 4.90
CA MET A 123 7.18 -5.07 5.50
C MET A 123 7.10 -4.97 7.01
N ALA A 124 5.94 -4.60 7.56
CA ALA A 124 5.73 -4.47 9.00
C ALA A 124 5.77 -5.81 9.72
N TYR A 125 5.30 -6.90 9.10
CA TYR A 125 5.18 -8.20 9.76
C TYR A 125 6.25 -9.22 9.37
N ASP A 126 7.03 -8.97 8.32
CA ASP A 126 8.18 -9.82 7.94
C ASP A 126 9.45 -8.97 7.89
N GLN A 127 10.29 -9.15 8.91
CA GLN A 127 11.53 -8.37 9.08
C GLN A 127 12.62 -8.72 8.08
N ARG A 128 12.45 -9.76 7.27
CA ARG A 128 13.43 -10.17 6.26
C ARG A 128 13.43 -9.27 5.02
N PHE A 129 12.30 -8.60 4.74
CA PHE A 129 12.28 -7.63 3.64
C PHE A 129 13.14 -6.42 3.97
N ALA A 130 14.05 -6.08 3.06
CA ALA A 130 15.02 -5.01 3.24
C ALA A 130 14.44 -3.61 2.97
N LEU A 131 13.46 -3.52 2.07
CA LEU A 131 12.82 -2.26 1.70
C LEU A 131 11.37 -2.45 1.31
N VAL A 132 10.59 -1.37 1.41
CA VAL A 132 9.22 -1.30 0.88
C VAL A 132 9.00 -0.01 0.09
N LEU A 133 8.28 -0.16 -1.03
CA LEU A 133 7.72 0.95 -1.80
C LEU A 133 6.19 0.90 -1.73
N VAL A 134 5.63 1.89 -1.08
CA VAL A 134 4.19 2.02 -0.83
C VAL A 134 3.63 3.07 -1.76
N GLY A 135 3.08 2.63 -2.88
CA GLY A 135 2.51 3.53 -3.90
C GLY A 135 1.03 3.78 -3.69
N SER A 136 0.60 5.05 -3.59
CA SER A 136 -0.79 5.51 -3.57
C SER A 136 -1.74 4.62 -2.78
N SER A 137 -1.33 4.30 -1.55
CA SER A 137 -2.00 3.26 -0.76
C SER A 137 -3.29 3.73 -0.08
N GLY A 138 -3.45 5.02 0.21
CA GLY A 138 -4.65 5.55 0.84
C GLY A 138 -4.97 4.97 2.21
N GLU A 139 -6.25 4.91 2.53
CA GLU A 139 -6.80 4.40 3.78
C GLU A 139 -6.53 2.89 3.96
N GLY A 140 -6.16 2.47 5.17
CA GLY A 140 -5.70 1.09 5.43
C GLY A 140 -4.28 0.79 4.93
N GLY A 141 -3.63 1.78 4.33
CA GLY A 141 -2.22 1.81 3.99
C GLY A 141 -1.49 2.89 4.78
N ALA A 142 -0.84 3.83 4.09
CA ALA A 142 -0.05 4.88 4.74
C ALA A 142 -0.87 6.06 5.28
N LYS A 143 -2.14 6.23 4.88
CA LYS A 143 -2.99 7.34 5.31
C LYS A 143 -3.46 7.18 6.77
N LEU A 144 -3.41 8.26 7.54
CA LEU A 144 -3.96 8.28 8.90
C LEU A 144 -5.46 7.96 8.92
N HIS A 145 -5.88 6.94 9.69
CA HIS A 145 -7.28 6.57 9.90
C HIS A 145 -8.11 7.72 10.48
N ARG A 146 -7.54 8.45 11.44
CA ARG A 146 -8.23 9.54 12.15
C ARG A 146 -8.39 10.81 11.35
N ARG A 147 -7.79 10.88 10.16
CA ARG A 147 -7.95 12.00 9.25
C ARG A 147 -9.15 11.77 8.33
N ASN A 148 -10.26 12.41 8.64
CA ASN A 148 -11.48 12.32 7.85
C ASN A 148 -11.37 13.18 6.58
N PHE A 149 -10.71 12.63 5.54
CA PHE A 149 -10.58 13.23 4.22
C PHE A 149 -10.42 12.11 3.18
N GLY A 150 -11.14 12.20 2.08
CA GLY A 150 -11.05 11.24 0.98
C GLY A 150 -11.53 9.84 1.37
N GLU A 151 -10.76 8.82 1.01
CA GLU A 151 -10.98 7.44 1.46
C GLU A 151 -10.85 7.38 2.99
N ALA A 152 -11.83 6.81 3.64
CA ALA A 152 -11.93 6.79 5.09
C ALA A 152 -12.23 5.36 5.60
N VAL A 153 -12.24 5.18 6.92
CA VAL A 153 -12.53 3.88 7.55
C VAL A 153 -13.87 3.31 7.09
N GLU A 154 -14.86 4.15 6.85
CA GLU A 154 -16.18 3.79 6.35
C GLU A 154 -16.11 3.11 4.97
N ASN A 155 -15.20 3.53 4.10
CA ASN A 155 -14.99 2.88 2.80
C ASN A 155 -14.47 1.46 2.99
N LEU A 156 -13.49 1.26 3.89
CA LEU A 156 -12.92 -0.06 4.18
C LEU A 156 -13.90 -1.00 4.91
N THR A 157 -14.95 -0.47 5.51
CA THR A 157 -16.01 -1.28 6.13
C THR A 157 -17.18 -1.53 5.18
N GLY A 158 -17.20 -0.85 4.05
CA GLY A 158 -18.21 -1.01 3.00
C GLY A 158 -18.13 -2.35 2.26
N SER A 159 -19.20 -2.69 1.55
CA SER A 159 -19.37 -3.99 0.88
C SER A 159 -18.29 -4.33 -0.16
N GLY A 160 -17.62 -3.31 -0.73
CA GLY A 160 -16.57 -3.47 -1.72
C GLY A 160 -15.20 -3.85 -1.14
N GLU A 161 -14.93 -3.53 0.12
CA GLU A 161 -13.56 -3.51 0.67
C GLU A 161 -13.41 -4.19 2.05
N TYR A 162 -14.51 -4.49 2.73
CA TYR A 162 -14.50 -5.06 4.09
C TYR A 162 -13.66 -6.34 4.23
N HIS A 163 -13.42 -7.04 3.15
CA HIS A 163 -12.64 -8.26 3.13
C HIS A 163 -11.12 -8.02 3.29
N TRP A 164 -10.65 -6.79 3.07
CA TRP A 164 -9.24 -6.46 3.24
C TRP A 164 -8.79 -6.51 4.69
N MET A 165 -9.68 -6.10 5.60
CA MET A 165 -9.39 -5.97 7.03
C MET A 165 -9.92 -7.18 7.82
N ALA A 166 -9.46 -7.37 9.05
CA ALA A 166 -10.08 -8.30 9.99
C ALA A 166 -11.54 -7.93 10.28
N GLY A 167 -12.39 -8.90 10.58
CA GLY A 167 -13.82 -8.65 10.82
C GLY A 167 -14.09 -7.63 11.94
N ASN A 168 -13.22 -7.59 12.96
CA ASN A 168 -13.31 -6.61 14.04
C ASN A 168 -13.19 -5.15 13.58
N PHE A 169 -12.59 -4.89 12.43
CA PHE A 169 -12.46 -3.54 11.88
C PHE A 169 -13.83 -2.94 11.52
N LEU A 170 -14.81 -3.78 11.18
CA LEU A 170 -16.18 -3.34 10.87
C LEU A 170 -16.83 -2.52 11.99
N LYS A 171 -16.36 -2.67 13.24
CA LYS A 171 -16.88 -1.90 14.39
C LYS A 171 -16.67 -0.39 14.25
N TYR A 172 -15.74 0.03 13.41
CA TYR A 172 -15.33 1.42 13.29
C TYR A 172 -15.95 2.15 12.09
N GLY A 173 -16.82 1.48 11.36
CA GLY A 173 -17.54 2.03 10.20
C GLY A 173 -18.77 2.85 10.53
N THR A 174 -18.86 3.42 11.73
CA THR A 174 -19.93 4.33 12.18
C THR A 174 -21.38 3.83 11.95
N ALA A 175 -22.25 4.71 11.46
CA ALA A 175 -23.68 4.47 11.33
C ALA A 175 -24.08 3.31 10.39
N GLU A 176 -23.22 2.95 9.43
CA GLU A 176 -23.43 1.82 8.53
C GLU A 176 -23.02 0.49 9.15
N SER A 177 -22.33 0.52 10.27
CA SER A 177 -21.92 -0.66 11.00
C SER A 177 -23.05 -1.20 11.86
N SER A 178 -23.58 -2.36 11.52
CA SER A 178 -24.51 -3.09 12.40
C SER A 178 -23.85 -3.59 13.71
N PHE A 179 -22.57 -3.34 13.91
CA PHE A 179 -21.77 -3.85 15.05
C PHE A 179 -21.47 -2.81 16.14
N GLY A 180 -21.97 -1.60 16.03
CA GLY A 180 -21.79 -0.57 17.04
C GLY A 180 -21.43 0.81 16.50
N SER A 181 -21.41 1.79 17.41
CA SER A 181 -21.26 3.22 17.11
C SER A 181 -19.82 3.74 17.20
N LYS A 182 -18.82 2.90 16.96
CA LYS A 182 -17.42 3.31 16.97
C LYS A 182 -17.02 3.95 15.64
N ASN A 183 -16.02 4.80 15.68
CA ASN A 183 -15.49 5.52 14.52
C ASN A 183 -13.94 5.42 14.45
N ALA A 184 -13.35 6.06 13.47
CA ALA A 184 -11.89 6.08 13.29
C ALA A 184 -11.11 6.53 14.53
N GLY A 185 -11.68 7.43 15.34
CA GLY A 185 -11.07 7.88 16.59
C GLY A 185 -10.94 6.79 17.67
N ASP A 186 -11.80 5.77 17.61
CA ASP A 186 -11.83 4.66 18.57
C ASP A 186 -10.86 3.52 18.18
N ILE A 187 -10.26 3.56 16.99
CA ILE A 187 -9.28 2.55 16.57
C ILE A 187 -8.05 2.66 17.47
N PRO A 188 -7.59 1.57 18.12
CA PRO A 188 -6.48 1.63 19.08
C PRO A 188 -5.12 1.90 18.43
N VAL A 189 -5.01 1.78 17.12
CA VAL A 189 -3.80 1.97 16.32
C VAL A 189 -4.08 2.92 15.15
N ASP A 190 -3.02 3.41 14.48
CA ASP A 190 -3.17 4.21 13.27
C ASP A 190 -2.02 3.93 12.29
N ALA A 191 -2.12 4.42 11.07
CA ALA A 191 -1.18 4.15 9.98
C ALA A 191 0.28 4.47 10.33
N HIS A 192 0.54 5.53 11.09
CA HIS A 192 1.90 5.88 11.52
C HIS A 192 2.58 4.77 12.35
N GLN A 193 1.81 4.00 13.10
CA GLN A 193 2.34 2.87 13.87
C GLN A 193 2.69 1.70 12.96
N LEU A 194 1.91 1.47 11.89
CA LEU A 194 2.25 0.46 10.88
C LEU A 194 3.52 0.83 10.12
N ILE A 195 3.69 2.12 9.78
CA ILE A 195 4.93 2.65 9.18
C ILE A 195 6.10 2.48 10.16
N ALA A 196 5.90 2.79 11.44
CA ALA A 196 6.93 2.65 12.48
C ALA A 196 7.42 1.21 12.65
N LEU A 197 6.57 0.19 12.46
CA LEU A 197 6.97 -1.22 12.46
C LEU A 197 7.94 -1.58 11.32
N CYS A 198 8.06 -0.75 10.30
CA CYS A 198 9.02 -0.94 9.22
C CYS A 198 10.44 -0.48 9.61
N ALA A 199 10.57 0.42 10.60
CA ALA A 199 11.86 0.94 11.05
C ALA A 199 12.80 -0.18 11.57
N PRO A 200 14.11 -0.06 11.38
CA PRO A 200 14.86 1.00 10.72
C PRO A 200 15.06 0.78 9.21
N ARG A 201 14.31 -0.13 8.60
CA ARG A 201 14.48 -0.55 7.19
C ARG A 201 13.95 0.50 6.22
N LEU A 202 14.46 0.47 4.98
CA LEU A 202 14.12 1.43 3.94
C LEU A 202 12.61 1.40 3.64
N THR A 203 11.93 2.52 3.88
CA THR A 203 10.47 2.65 3.73
C THR A 203 10.15 3.91 2.92
N SER A 204 9.66 3.74 1.71
CA SER A 204 9.27 4.83 0.82
C SER A 204 7.77 4.87 0.60
N ILE A 205 7.19 6.06 0.79
CA ILE A 205 5.76 6.33 0.56
C ILE A 205 5.67 7.27 -0.63
N SER A 206 5.03 6.83 -1.70
CA SER A 206 4.96 7.54 -2.97
C SER A 206 3.52 7.75 -3.43
N TYR A 207 3.26 8.92 -4.00
CA TYR A 207 1.99 9.27 -4.61
C TYR A 207 2.23 9.99 -5.95
N GLY A 208 1.29 9.80 -6.88
CA GLY A 208 1.14 10.69 -8.02
C GLY A 208 0.40 11.97 -7.64
N VAL A 209 0.15 12.82 -8.64
CA VAL A 209 -0.66 14.03 -8.48
C VAL A 209 -2.05 13.84 -9.09
N PRO A 210 -3.09 14.46 -8.51
CA PRO A 210 -4.45 14.35 -9.03
C PRO A 210 -4.59 14.83 -10.47
N GLU A 211 -3.82 15.84 -10.87
CA GLU A 211 -3.82 16.44 -12.21
C GLU A 211 -3.29 15.47 -13.29
N ARG A 212 -2.59 14.43 -12.87
CA ARG A 212 -2.05 13.38 -13.75
C ARG A 212 -2.70 12.02 -13.51
N GLY A 213 -3.81 11.98 -12.74
CA GLY A 213 -4.72 10.85 -12.58
C GLY A 213 -4.49 9.99 -11.34
N ASP A 214 -3.65 10.39 -10.40
CA ASP A 214 -3.74 9.82 -9.06
C ASP A 214 -4.98 10.39 -8.35
N ALA A 215 -5.64 9.60 -7.55
CA ALA A 215 -6.91 10.03 -7.00
C ALA A 215 -6.68 10.98 -5.80
N LYS A 216 -7.31 12.16 -5.84
CA LYS A 216 -7.26 13.11 -4.72
C LYS A 216 -7.79 12.53 -3.41
N TRP A 217 -8.74 11.60 -3.49
CA TRP A 217 -9.32 10.94 -2.34
C TRP A 217 -8.35 9.98 -1.62
N LEU A 218 -7.19 9.67 -2.19
CA LEU A 218 -6.14 8.90 -1.51
C LEU A 218 -5.48 9.64 -0.35
N ASP A 219 -5.68 10.96 -0.24
CA ASP A 219 -5.16 11.81 0.82
C ASP A 219 -3.63 11.72 0.98
N GLN A 220 -2.93 12.24 -0.01
CA GLN A 220 -1.47 12.31 -0.03
C GLN A 220 -0.92 13.02 1.21
N GLN A 221 -1.56 14.12 1.62
CA GLN A 221 -1.18 14.87 2.82
C GLN A 221 -1.36 14.02 4.09
N GLY A 222 -2.43 13.23 4.21
CA GLY A 222 -2.65 12.36 5.36
C GLY A 222 -1.62 11.24 5.48
N SER A 223 -1.12 10.77 4.34
CA SER A 223 -0.04 9.78 4.31
C SER A 223 1.31 10.39 4.68
N TYR A 224 1.58 11.62 4.23
CA TYR A 224 2.76 12.37 4.66
C TYR A 224 2.72 12.64 6.17
N MET A 225 1.58 13.07 6.72
CA MET A 225 1.39 13.25 8.16
C MET A 225 1.68 11.96 8.94
N ALA A 226 1.26 10.81 8.45
CA ALA A 226 1.57 9.52 9.07
C ALA A 226 3.07 9.20 9.05
N ALA A 227 3.76 9.50 7.95
CA ALA A 227 5.20 9.34 7.86
C ALA A 227 5.95 10.26 8.85
N VAL A 228 5.54 11.53 8.95
CA VAL A 228 6.08 12.46 9.95
C VAL A 228 5.85 11.94 11.37
N ALA A 229 4.65 11.45 11.68
CA ALA A 229 4.36 10.89 13.00
C ALA A 229 5.12 9.59 13.32
N ALA A 230 5.58 8.85 12.29
CA ALA A 230 6.38 7.64 12.45
C ALA A 230 7.89 7.91 12.60
N GLN A 231 8.39 9.07 12.14
CA GLN A 231 9.82 9.35 12.06
C GLN A 231 10.58 9.25 13.40
N PRO A 232 10.00 9.56 14.58
CA PRO A 232 10.73 9.41 15.85
C PRO A 232 11.20 7.97 16.12
N VAL A 233 10.45 6.97 15.63
CA VAL A 233 10.83 5.55 15.80
C VAL A 233 12.03 5.21 14.91
N PHE A 234 12.12 5.75 13.70
CA PHE A 234 13.29 5.59 12.84
C PHE A 234 14.55 6.16 13.52
N ARG A 235 14.48 7.38 14.06
CA ARG A 235 15.59 7.97 14.83
C ARG A 235 15.96 7.15 16.07
N LEU A 236 14.96 6.67 16.81
CA LEU A 236 15.19 5.83 18.00
C LEU A 236 15.99 4.57 17.67
N LEU A 237 15.77 4.00 16.48
CA LEU A 237 16.47 2.81 16.00
C LEU A 237 17.74 3.14 15.18
N GLY A 238 18.22 4.39 15.24
CA GLY A 238 19.46 4.81 14.60
C GLY A 238 19.36 5.03 13.09
N ALA A 239 18.14 5.07 12.53
CA ALA A 239 17.92 5.33 11.12
C ALA A 239 17.70 6.83 10.86
N LYS A 240 18.11 7.29 9.67
CA LYS A 240 17.82 8.63 9.20
C LYS A 240 16.36 8.71 8.73
N ASP A 241 15.65 9.71 9.17
CA ASP A 241 14.23 9.94 8.88
C ASP A 241 14.00 11.01 7.79
N LEU A 242 12.83 11.67 7.80
CA LEU A 242 12.49 12.73 6.84
C LEU A 242 13.24 14.05 7.07
N GLY A 243 13.83 14.25 8.25
CA GLY A 243 14.57 15.46 8.59
C GLY A 243 13.70 16.70 8.79
N VAL A 244 12.42 16.53 9.12
CA VAL A 244 11.46 17.62 9.40
C VAL A 244 11.05 17.63 10.87
N SER A 245 10.22 18.63 11.27
CA SER A 245 9.64 18.67 12.60
C SER A 245 8.75 17.45 12.90
N ASP A 246 8.62 17.06 14.18
CA ASP A 246 7.72 16.00 14.60
C ASP A 246 6.25 16.45 14.72
N ASP A 247 5.97 17.72 14.50
CA ASP A 247 4.62 18.26 14.54
C ASP A 247 3.86 17.94 13.23
N TYR A 248 3.44 16.69 13.08
CA TYR A 248 2.76 16.20 11.88
C TYR A 248 1.48 17.01 11.54
N MET A 249 0.91 17.74 12.51
CA MET A 249 -0.26 18.58 12.27
C MET A 249 0.09 19.88 11.55
N LYS A 250 1.32 20.37 11.70
CA LYS A 250 1.79 21.62 11.08
C LYS A 250 2.65 21.38 9.85
N GLU A 251 3.29 20.22 9.77
CA GLU A 251 4.13 19.90 8.62
C GLU A 251 3.32 19.85 7.32
N LYS A 252 3.87 20.45 6.30
CA LYS A 252 3.28 20.45 4.96
C LYS A 252 4.04 19.52 4.04
N MET A 253 3.29 18.76 3.28
CA MET A 253 3.86 17.92 2.24
C MET A 253 4.74 18.76 1.29
N PRO A 254 5.93 18.26 0.90
CA PRO A 254 6.79 18.94 -0.06
C PRO A 254 6.07 19.25 -1.37
N ALA A 255 6.59 20.21 -2.11
CA ALA A 255 6.09 20.48 -3.46
C ALA A 255 6.29 19.25 -4.35
N VAL A 256 5.45 19.13 -5.38
CA VAL A 256 5.53 18.05 -6.37
C VAL A 256 6.94 17.97 -6.97
N ASN A 257 7.47 16.78 -7.13
CA ASN A 257 8.84 16.47 -7.56
C ASN A 257 9.96 16.93 -6.58
N VAL A 258 9.60 17.36 -5.40
CA VAL A 258 10.56 17.52 -4.30
C VAL A 258 10.53 16.23 -3.48
N SER A 259 11.52 15.39 -3.71
CA SER A 259 11.63 14.10 -3.04
C SER A 259 12.44 14.21 -1.74
N MET A 260 11.96 13.53 -0.70
CA MET A 260 12.64 13.36 0.58
C MET A 260 13.19 11.94 0.63
N LEU A 261 14.34 11.71 -0.01
CA LEU A 261 14.91 10.37 -0.24
C LEU A 261 16.24 10.16 0.50
N ASP A 262 16.67 11.09 1.34
CA ASP A 262 17.99 11.03 2.00
C ASP A 262 18.02 10.14 3.24
N GLY A 263 16.88 9.62 3.68
CA GLY A 263 16.72 8.81 4.88
C GLY A 263 16.25 7.38 4.60
N GLN A 264 16.18 6.55 5.62
CA GLN A 264 15.52 5.25 5.59
C GLN A 264 13.99 5.38 5.54
N LEU A 265 13.44 6.46 6.07
CA LEU A 265 12.06 6.86 5.81
C LEU A 265 12.06 7.93 4.72
N ALA A 266 11.30 7.71 3.68
CA ALA A 266 11.26 8.56 2.49
C ALA A 266 9.83 8.86 2.06
N CYS A 267 9.61 10.07 1.54
CA CYS A 267 8.34 10.48 0.96
C CYS A 267 8.55 11.17 -0.38
N LEU A 268 7.62 10.93 -1.30
CA LEU A 268 7.71 11.41 -2.66
C LEU A 268 6.31 11.68 -3.23
N GLN A 269 6.14 12.83 -3.90
CA GLN A 269 5.00 13.08 -4.77
C GLN A 269 5.50 13.44 -6.17
N GLU A 270 5.16 12.64 -7.17
CA GLU A 270 5.62 12.80 -8.55
C GLU A 270 4.52 13.24 -9.50
N LEU A 271 4.89 13.99 -10.55
CA LEU A 271 3.98 14.38 -11.63
C LEU A 271 3.48 13.21 -12.46
N THR A 272 4.18 12.09 -12.45
CA THR A 272 3.86 10.94 -13.27
C THR A 272 2.88 10.00 -12.56
N LEU A 273 1.77 9.71 -13.24
CA LEU A 273 0.89 8.61 -12.89
C LEU A 273 1.66 7.30 -12.84
N PHE A 274 1.54 6.60 -11.70
CA PHE A 274 1.71 5.14 -11.60
C PHE A 274 2.53 4.47 -12.71
N LYS A 275 3.58 5.09 -13.15
CA LYS A 275 4.70 4.32 -13.62
C LYS A 275 5.41 3.90 -12.36
N ALA A 276 5.85 2.66 -12.31
CA ALA A 276 6.68 2.18 -11.21
C ALA A 276 7.61 3.32 -10.80
N PRO A 277 7.81 3.56 -9.49
CA PRO A 277 8.57 4.70 -9.02
C PRO A 277 9.80 4.83 -9.89
N ASN A 278 10.04 6.02 -10.39
CA ASN A 278 11.16 6.28 -11.29
C ASN A 278 12.37 5.54 -10.73
N VAL A 279 12.98 4.65 -11.53
CA VAL A 279 14.14 3.85 -11.11
C VAL A 279 15.25 4.73 -10.55
N ASN A 280 15.28 6.01 -10.93
CA ASN A 280 16.17 6.98 -10.30
C ASN A 280 15.82 7.27 -8.85
N SER A 281 14.54 7.19 -8.45
CA SER A 281 14.13 7.23 -7.04
C SER A 281 14.53 5.95 -6.32
N TYR A 282 14.38 4.78 -6.96
CA TYR A 282 14.93 3.51 -6.48
C TYR A 282 16.45 3.54 -6.37
N LYS A 283 17.14 4.00 -7.42
CA LYS A 283 18.59 4.08 -7.43
C LYS A 283 19.10 5.00 -6.31
N ARG A 284 18.59 6.21 -6.18
CA ARG A 284 19.01 7.13 -5.12
C ARG A 284 18.69 6.58 -3.73
N PHE A 285 17.53 5.94 -3.57
CA PHE A 285 17.12 5.32 -2.33
C PHE A 285 17.96 4.08 -1.99
N ALA A 286 18.34 3.30 -3.00
CA ALA A 286 19.11 2.07 -2.84
C ALA A 286 20.63 2.25 -2.94
N GLU A 287 21.11 3.21 -3.71
CA GLU A 287 22.56 3.50 -3.90
C GLU A 287 23.24 3.94 -2.60
N GLY A 288 22.46 4.42 -1.61
CA GLY A 288 23.00 4.71 -0.27
C GLY A 288 23.37 3.47 0.54
N SER A 289 22.91 2.28 0.19
CA SER A 289 23.05 1.09 1.05
C SER A 289 23.04 -0.28 0.39
N PHE A 290 22.46 -0.50 -0.82
CA PHE A 290 22.27 -1.85 -1.39
C PHE A 290 22.12 -1.85 -2.92
N ALA A 291 22.63 -2.91 -3.58
CA ALA A 291 22.15 -3.36 -4.90
C ALA A 291 21.13 -4.49 -4.63
N PRO A 292 19.80 -4.26 -4.69
CA PRO A 292 18.83 -5.22 -4.24
C PRO A 292 18.13 -5.98 -5.36
N THR A 293 17.58 -7.14 -4.99
CA THR A 293 16.57 -7.87 -5.78
C THR A 293 15.19 -7.38 -5.35
N ALA A 294 14.38 -6.88 -6.25
CA ALA A 294 13.04 -6.36 -5.94
C ALA A 294 11.95 -7.41 -6.22
N VAL A 295 10.99 -7.53 -5.32
CA VAL A 295 9.75 -8.26 -5.53
C VAL A 295 8.62 -7.24 -5.66
N ALA A 296 7.96 -7.21 -6.82
CA ALA A 296 6.87 -6.28 -7.08
C ALA A 296 5.52 -7.00 -7.26
N TRP A 297 4.45 -6.36 -6.80
CA TRP A 297 3.08 -6.81 -7.00
C TRP A 297 2.53 -6.22 -8.30
N GLY A 298 2.26 -7.07 -9.29
CA GLY A 298 1.79 -6.63 -10.60
C GLY A 298 0.31 -6.24 -10.64
N ARG A 299 -0.01 -5.31 -11.53
CA ARG A 299 -1.36 -4.77 -11.77
C ARG A 299 -2.25 -5.64 -12.68
N ASP A 300 -1.73 -6.61 -13.42
CA ASP A 300 -2.45 -7.28 -14.50
C ASP A 300 -2.61 -8.79 -14.28
N ASN A 301 -3.85 -9.26 -14.56
CA ASN A 301 -4.27 -10.66 -14.58
C ASN A 301 -3.61 -11.50 -15.71
N ARG A 302 -2.50 -11.11 -16.27
CA ARG A 302 -1.81 -11.85 -17.33
C ARG A 302 -0.59 -12.57 -16.78
N THR A 303 -0.78 -13.87 -16.60
CA THR A 303 0.17 -14.99 -16.48
C THR A 303 1.65 -14.64 -16.29
N CYS A 304 2.14 -14.84 -15.08
CA CYS A 304 3.55 -15.10 -14.83
C CYS A 304 3.81 -16.60 -15.10
N SER A 305 4.57 -16.92 -16.13
CA SER A 305 5.19 -18.24 -16.25
C SER A 305 6.56 -18.16 -15.58
N MET A 306 6.71 -18.78 -14.43
CA MET A 306 8.03 -19.17 -13.95
C MET A 306 8.56 -20.25 -14.88
N ARG A 307 9.70 -20.03 -15.49
CA ARG A 307 10.53 -21.07 -16.10
C ARG A 307 11.78 -21.23 -15.27
#